data_f093db287da7ea110990dff30b02d5f1
#
_entry.id   f093db287da7ea110990dff30b02d5f1
#
_cell.length_a   1.000
_cell.length_b   1.000
_cell.length_c   1.000
_cell.angle_alpha   90.00
_cell.angle_beta   90.00
_cell.angle_gamma   90.00
#
_symmetry.space_group_name_H-M   'P 1'
#
loop_
_entity.id
_entity.type
_entity.pdbx_description
1 polymer ?
#
loop_
_entity_poly.entity_id
_entity_poly.type
_entity_poly.pdbx_seq_one_letter_code
_entity_poly.pdbx_strand_id
1 'polypeptide(L)'
;MFKGRRDRQIKHLGHRVELDEIERAACRTEGVAECCVLYDREKETICLFYTGTASVRELSLSLRQTLPGFMIPRKMKQLEAMPKLPNGKTDMNTLRNY
;
A
#
# COMPACT_ATOMS: atom_id res chain seq x y z
N MET A 1 -4.81 22.32 -2.28
CA MET A 1 -4.91 21.57 -2.24
C MET A 1 -5.50 20.75 -1.76
N PHE A 2 -5.80 20.23 -1.88
CA PHE A 2 -6.27 19.50 -1.40
C PHE A 2 -6.01 18.57 -1.13
N LYS A 3 -5.99 18.21 -0.72
CA LYS A 3 -5.89 17.46 -0.49
C LYS A 3 -6.27 16.42 0.11
N GLY A 4 -6.72 16.21 0.68
CA GLY A 4 -6.91 15.03 1.47
C GLY A 4 -7.86 14.06 0.80
N ARG A 5 -7.51 12.84 0.72
CA ARG A 5 -8.38 11.80 0.21
C ARG A 5 -9.06 11.15 1.40
N ARG A 6 -10.26 11.58 1.69
CA ARG A 6 -10.99 11.02 2.83
C ARG A 6 -11.28 9.53 2.67
N ASP A 7 -11.44 9.09 1.42
CA ASP A 7 -11.66 7.68 1.13
C ASP A 7 -10.42 6.81 1.35
N ARG A 8 -9.28 7.43 1.60
CA ARG A 8 -8.05 6.72 1.93
C ARG A 8 -7.86 6.54 3.43
N GLN A 9 -8.76 7.07 4.23
CA GLN A 9 -8.75 6.86 5.67
C GLN A 9 -9.69 5.72 6.01
N ILE A 10 -9.22 4.79 6.83
CA ILE A 10 -10.02 3.63 7.23
C ILE A 10 -9.92 3.46 8.74
N LYS A 11 -10.82 2.66 9.28
CA LYS A 11 -10.76 2.23 10.66
C LYS A 11 -10.43 0.74 10.66
N HIS A 12 -9.27 0.41 11.15
CA HIS A 12 -8.75 -0.96 11.12
C HIS A 12 -8.35 -1.39 12.53
N LEU A 13 -8.96 -2.47 13.01
CA LEU A 13 -8.70 -2.99 14.37
C LEU A 13 -8.89 -1.92 15.44
N GLY A 14 -9.89 -1.05 15.25
CA GLY A 14 -10.17 0.04 16.19
C GLY A 14 -9.28 1.26 16.04
N HIS A 15 -8.36 1.25 15.10
CA HIS A 15 -7.43 2.36 14.87
C HIS A 15 -7.71 3.07 13.57
N ARG A 16 -7.57 4.39 13.60
CA ARG A 16 -7.70 5.19 12.38
C ARG A 16 -6.41 5.08 11.59
N VAL A 17 -6.51 4.65 10.34
CA VAL A 17 -5.35 4.41 9.48
C VAL A 17 -5.50 5.19 8.18
N GLU A 18 -4.44 5.88 7.78
CA GLU A 18 -4.39 6.53 6.48
C GLU A 18 -3.55 5.68 5.53
N LEU A 19 -4.19 5.18 4.47
CA LEU A 19 -3.50 4.33 3.51
C LEU A 19 -2.38 5.06 2.80
N ASP A 20 -2.55 6.37 2.56
CA ASP A 20 -1.50 7.17 1.92
C ASP A 20 -0.23 7.24 2.76
N GLU A 21 -0.36 7.21 4.08
CA GLU A 21 0.80 7.22 4.96
C GLU A 21 1.60 5.93 4.80
N ILE A 22 0.90 4.80 4.64
CA ILE A 22 1.56 3.53 4.41
C ILE A 22 2.27 3.55 3.06
N GLU A 23 1.64 4.11 2.04
CA GLU A 23 2.26 4.23 0.72
C GLU A 23 3.53 5.07 0.77
N ARG A 24 3.49 6.19 1.49
CA ARG A 24 4.67 7.04 1.61
C ARG A 24 5.83 6.32 2.29
N ALA A 25 5.52 5.58 3.35
CA ALA A 25 6.55 4.82 4.06
C ALA A 25 7.14 3.74 3.15
N ALA A 26 6.29 3.05 2.39
CA ALA A 26 6.75 2.00 1.48
C ALA A 26 7.63 2.59 0.36
N CYS A 27 7.24 3.74 -0.18
CA CYS A 27 7.99 4.37 -1.26
C CYS A 27 9.33 4.91 -0.82
N ARG A 28 9.53 5.11 0.48
CA ARG A 28 10.83 5.52 1.03
C ARG A 28 11.77 4.35 1.17
N THR A 29 11.27 3.14 1.10
CA THR A 29 12.10 1.95 1.22
C THR A 29 12.97 1.80 -0.02
N GLU A 30 14.26 1.59 0.20
CA GLU A 30 15.18 1.36 -0.90
C GLU A 30 14.76 0.12 -1.68
N GLY A 31 14.74 0.23 -2.99
CA GLY A 31 14.33 -0.89 -3.85
C GLY A 31 12.86 -0.90 -4.20
N VAL A 32 12.08 0.07 -3.73
CA VAL A 32 10.66 0.22 -4.09
C VAL A 32 10.55 1.34 -5.11
N ALA A 33 10.01 1.03 -6.31
CA ALA A 33 9.85 2.00 -7.37
C ALA A 33 8.48 2.67 -7.32
N GLU A 34 7.41 1.86 -7.27
CA GLU A 34 6.05 2.34 -7.15
C GLU A 34 5.31 1.47 -6.14
N CYS A 35 4.32 2.02 -5.48
CA CYS A 35 3.49 1.22 -4.60
C CYS A 35 2.06 1.74 -4.58
N CYS A 36 1.14 0.85 -4.22
CA CYS A 36 -0.26 1.19 -4.05
C CYS A 36 -0.81 0.37 -2.90
N VAL A 37 -1.49 1.04 -1.97
CA VAL A 37 -2.06 0.38 -0.81
C VAL A 37 -3.58 0.43 -0.92
N LEU A 38 -4.21 -0.72 -0.77
CA LEU A 38 -5.65 -0.87 -0.80
C LEU A 38 -6.13 -1.54 0.47
N TYR A 39 -7.40 -1.34 0.81
CA TYR A 39 -7.99 -2.01 1.95
C TYR A 39 -9.09 -2.95 1.48
N ASP A 40 -8.97 -4.22 1.87
CA ASP A 40 -9.99 -5.23 1.59
C ASP A 40 -10.96 -5.24 2.78
N ARG A 41 -12.13 -4.66 2.59
CA ARG A 41 -13.12 -4.53 3.66
C ARG A 41 -13.74 -5.86 4.07
N GLU A 42 -13.82 -6.80 3.15
CA GLU A 42 -14.39 -8.11 3.46
C GLU A 42 -13.47 -8.91 4.37
N LYS A 43 -12.17 -8.84 4.10
CA LYS A 43 -11.17 -9.56 4.88
C LYS A 43 -10.53 -8.71 5.97
N GLU A 44 -10.92 -7.44 6.03
CA GLU A 44 -10.34 -6.47 6.96
C GLU A 44 -8.82 -6.49 6.88
N THR A 45 -8.29 -6.45 5.67
CA THR A 45 -6.87 -6.62 5.40
C THR A 45 -6.32 -5.45 4.60
N ILE A 46 -5.20 -4.91 5.06
CA ILE A 46 -4.47 -3.90 4.30
C ILE A 46 -3.60 -4.63 3.29
N CYS A 47 -3.72 -4.26 2.02
CA CYS A 47 -3.00 -4.89 0.92
C CYS A 47 -2.05 -3.88 0.28
N LEU A 48 -0.81 -4.28 0.08
CA LEU A 48 0.20 -3.43 -0.54
C LEU A 48 0.74 -4.12 -1.79
N PHE A 49 0.73 -3.39 -2.90
CA PHE A 49 1.30 -3.85 -4.17
C PHE A 49 2.42 -2.88 -4.54
N TYR A 50 3.53 -3.42 -5.00
CA TYR A 50 4.67 -2.57 -5.32
C TYR A 50 5.51 -3.16 -6.44
N THR A 51 6.30 -2.28 -7.07
CA THR A 51 7.28 -2.67 -8.07
C THR A 51 8.66 -2.28 -7.56
N GLY A 52 9.69 -2.89 -8.14
CA GLY A 52 11.06 -2.59 -7.75
C GLY A 52 11.82 -3.86 -7.42
N THR A 53 12.99 -3.69 -6.83
CA THR A 53 13.90 -4.80 -6.55
C THR A 53 13.85 -5.30 -5.11
N ALA A 54 13.22 -4.54 -4.21
CA ALA A 54 13.12 -4.97 -2.81
C ALA A 54 12.24 -6.20 -2.69
N SER A 55 12.66 -7.16 -1.87
CA SER A 55 11.83 -8.33 -1.58
C SER A 55 10.71 -7.94 -0.62
N VAL A 56 9.66 -8.78 -0.56
CA VAL A 56 8.58 -8.58 0.40
C VAL A 56 9.14 -8.51 1.83
N ARG A 57 10.11 -9.36 2.13
CA ARG A 57 10.73 -9.39 3.44
C ARG A 57 11.42 -8.08 3.78
N GLU A 58 12.20 -7.57 2.83
CA GLU A 58 12.91 -6.30 3.03
C GLU A 58 11.94 -5.15 3.26
N LEU A 59 10.88 -5.10 2.45
CA LEU A 59 9.87 -4.06 2.60
C LEU A 59 9.16 -4.18 3.94
N SER A 60 8.80 -5.40 4.33
CA SER A 60 8.12 -5.64 5.60
C SER A 60 8.97 -5.17 6.78
N LEU A 61 10.26 -5.48 6.77
CA LEU A 61 11.16 -5.06 7.84
C LEU A 61 11.28 -3.53 7.89
N SER A 62 11.36 -2.89 6.73
CA SER A 62 11.43 -1.43 6.66
C SER A 62 10.17 -0.80 7.23
N LEU A 63 9.01 -1.31 6.88
CA LEU A 63 7.75 -0.76 7.37
C LEU A 63 7.60 -0.94 8.88
N ARG A 64 8.06 -2.06 9.42
CA ARG A 64 7.97 -2.29 10.87
C ARG A 64 8.81 -1.31 11.68
N GLN A 65 9.85 -0.76 11.07
CA GLN A 65 10.68 0.24 11.74
C GLN A 65 10.03 1.62 11.72
N THR A 66 9.13 1.87 10.78
CA THR A 66 8.54 3.18 10.55
C THR A 66 7.10 3.29 11.03
N LEU A 67 6.33 2.21 10.90
CA LEU A 67 4.91 2.21 11.16
C LEU A 67 4.54 1.37 12.38
N PRO A 68 3.47 1.76 13.10
CA PRO A 68 2.95 0.90 14.17
C PRO A 68 2.40 -0.41 13.61
N GLY A 69 2.35 -1.43 14.45
CA GLY A 69 1.97 -2.78 14.03
C GLY A 69 0.62 -2.86 13.34
N PHE A 70 -0.37 -2.07 13.79
CA PHE A 70 -1.71 -2.13 13.19
C PHE A 70 -1.76 -1.53 11.78
N MET A 71 -0.71 -0.82 11.36
CA MET A 71 -0.63 -0.24 10.01
C MET A 71 0.17 -1.11 9.04
N ILE A 72 0.75 -2.21 9.51
CA ILE A 72 1.55 -3.07 8.62
C ILE A 72 0.63 -3.89 7.72
N PRO A 73 0.80 -3.80 6.39
CA PRO A 73 -0.03 -4.61 5.49
C PRO A 73 0.18 -6.10 5.72
N ARG A 74 -0.91 -6.86 5.75
CA ARG A 74 -0.81 -8.31 5.86
C ARG A 74 -0.56 -8.96 4.51
N LYS A 75 -1.03 -8.31 3.44
CA LYS A 75 -0.79 -8.81 2.09
C LYS A 75 0.17 -7.85 1.40
N MET A 76 1.29 -8.37 0.96
CA MET A 76 2.26 -7.60 0.17
C MET A 76 2.60 -8.41 -1.05
N LYS A 77 2.53 -7.77 -2.22
CA LYS A 77 2.83 -8.45 -3.47
C LYS A 77 3.73 -7.60 -4.34
N GLN A 78 4.84 -8.20 -4.77
CA GLN A 78 5.76 -7.57 -5.70
C GLN A 78 5.28 -7.83 -7.12
N LEU A 79 5.22 -6.78 -7.92
CA LEU A 79 4.77 -6.87 -9.30
C LEU A 79 5.89 -6.45 -10.23
N GLU A 80 5.87 -6.96 -11.47
CA GLU A 80 6.83 -6.53 -12.47
C GLU A 80 6.54 -5.11 -12.94
N ALA A 81 5.26 -4.77 -13.03
CA ALA A 81 4.83 -3.45 -13.43
C ALA A 81 3.50 -3.13 -12.73
N MET A 82 3.31 -1.86 -12.39
CA MET A 82 2.06 -1.43 -11.80
C MET A 82 1.00 -1.27 -12.91
N PRO A 83 -0.18 -1.91 -12.78
CA PRO A 83 -1.22 -1.72 -13.78
C PRO A 83 -1.68 -0.28 -13.84
N LYS A 84 -1.85 0.24 -15.04
CA LYS A 84 -2.20 1.65 -15.25
C LYS A 84 -3.45 1.78 -16.10
N LEU A 85 -4.24 2.80 -15.79
CA LEU A 85 -5.36 3.18 -16.62
C LEU A 85 -4.86 3.99 -17.82
N PRO A 86 -5.69 4.16 -18.87
CA PRO A 86 -5.27 4.98 -20.02
C PRO A 86 -4.86 6.41 -19.64
N ASN A 87 -5.38 6.93 -18.54
CA ASN A 87 -5.03 8.29 -18.09
C ASN A 87 -3.74 8.33 -17.24
N GLY A 88 -3.04 7.21 -17.11
CA GLY A 88 -1.78 7.14 -16.38
C GLY A 88 -1.91 6.86 -14.88
N LYS A 89 -3.13 6.78 -14.37
CA LYS A 89 -3.34 6.48 -12.95
C LYS A 89 -3.31 4.98 -12.70
N THR A 90 -2.98 4.61 -11.46
CA THR A 90 -2.95 3.20 -11.07
C THR A 90 -4.34 2.57 -11.20
N ASP A 91 -4.40 1.40 -11.84
CA ASP A 91 -5.64 0.66 -12.01
C ASP A 91 -5.91 -0.18 -10.76
N MET A 92 -6.63 0.40 -9.82
CA MET A 92 -6.91 -0.25 -8.56
C MET A 92 -7.83 -1.46 -8.70
N ASN A 93 -8.70 -1.46 -9.71
CA ASN A 93 -9.57 -2.61 -9.94
C ASN A 93 -8.78 -3.85 -10.33
N THR A 94 -7.77 -3.67 -11.17
CA THR A 94 -6.88 -4.78 -11.54
C THR A 94 -6.13 -5.29 -10.33
N LEU A 95 -5.65 -4.39 -9.48
CA LEU A 95 -4.93 -4.79 -8.26
C LEU A 95 -5.80 -5.61 -7.32
N ARG A 96 -7.08 -5.29 -7.21
CA ARG A 96 -7.99 -6.03 -6.33
C ARG A 96 -8.17 -7.48 -6.76
N ASN A 97 -7.88 -7.79 -8.01
CA ASN A 97 -8.01 -9.15 -8.54
C ASN A 97 -6.73 -9.98 -8.37
N TYR A 98 -5.70 -9.42 -7.83
CA TYR A 98 -4.44 -10.14 -7.61
C TYR A 98 -4.48 -11.01 -6.36
#